data_57b3114d4756395c4603b5e2ef8274c4
#
_entry.id   57b3114d4756395c4603b5e2ef8274c4
#
_cell.length_a   1.000
_cell.length_b   1.000
_cell.length_c   1.000
_cell.angle_alpha   90.00
_cell.angle_beta   90.00
_cell.angle_gamma   90.00
#
_symmetry.space_group_name_H-M   'P 1'
#
loop_
_entity.id
_entity.type
_entity.pdbx_description
1 polymer ?
#
loop_
_entity_poly.entity_id
_entity_poly.type
_entity_poly.pdbx_seq_one_letter_code
_entity_poly.pdbx_strand_id
1 'polypeptide(L)'
;MKSPKKNAHIQKLLKKKTQLKSVSSKPKFKTMKRKPPPFIKRKGSAYFQHHQLSYRLPLILLVASLFILIIAIPSLIVLPQNKNNEATEPADDFTITNEQQQEAISVAVMRTKADVVEDVSLENYIVGVVAAEMPVTFEMEALKAQAIAARTYTVNHLLTNDEDSYDITDTVQDQVYKNNDELKQLWGSAYEDNIKKIKAAVEATRGEILTYEDAPIMPAYFSMSNGYTENSEDYWEKELPYLRSVPSPWDLENPKLVNQETFTKAELEERLGITLSSDAADHITIARSDSGRVSQFTMDENTFTGREIRDKLELRSTDFSVKQANDHYIFTTKGNGHGIGMSQYGADSMAKEGKNYEDIVKHYYQGIDISTLDEAAPTLVSK
;
A
#
# COMPACT_ATOMS: atom_id res chain seq x y z
N MET A 1 -35.92 -22.45 28.10
CA MET A 1 -36.94 -22.69 27.05
C MET A 1 -37.14 -21.47 26.22
N LYS A 2 -36.60 -21.46 24.99
CA LYS A 2 -36.89 -20.57 23.81
C LYS A 2 -35.92 -21.04 22.72
N SER A 3 -36.30 -21.55 21.77
CA SER A 3 -37.12 -21.80 20.58
C SER A 3 -36.22 -21.87 19.34
N PRO A 4 -36.22 -22.97 18.57
CA PRO A 4 -35.33 -23.21 17.44
C PRO A 4 -36.06 -22.83 16.11
N LYS A 5 -36.15 -21.55 15.77
CA LYS A 5 -36.78 -21.10 14.50
C LYS A 5 -35.85 -20.43 13.50
N LYS A 6 -34.56 -20.22 13.81
CA LYS A 6 -33.62 -19.55 12.88
C LYS A 6 -32.85 -20.47 11.92
N ASN A 7 -32.82 -21.78 12.16
CA ASN A 7 -32.01 -22.71 11.32
C ASN A 7 -32.71 -23.25 10.07
N ALA A 8 -34.03 -23.06 9.93
CA ALA A 8 -34.77 -23.63 8.78
C ALA A 8 -34.65 -22.79 7.50
N HIS A 9 -34.35 -21.48 7.62
CA HIS A 9 -34.25 -20.60 6.45
C HIS A 9 -32.91 -20.76 5.70
N ILE A 10 -31.84 -20.99 6.43
CA ILE A 10 -30.48 -21.18 5.87
C ILE A 10 -30.37 -22.52 5.14
N GLN A 11 -31.01 -23.59 5.63
CA GLN A 11 -31.00 -24.87 4.95
C GLN A 11 -31.83 -24.88 3.65
N LYS A 12 -32.82 -24.01 3.50
CA LYS A 12 -33.64 -23.89 2.30
C LYS A 12 -32.90 -23.16 1.15
N LEU A 13 -31.95 -22.28 1.46
CA LEU A 13 -31.11 -21.59 0.48
C LEU A 13 -29.97 -22.49 -0.05
N LEU A 14 -29.47 -23.39 0.77
CA LEU A 14 -28.41 -24.34 0.36
C LEU A 14 -28.93 -25.45 -0.57
N LYS A 15 -30.20 -25.85 -0.46
CA LYS A 15 -30.82 -26.89 -1.36
C LYS A 15 -31.19 -26.37 -2.74
N LYS A 16 -31.24 -25.05 -2.98
CA LYS A 16 -31.57 -24.47 -4.30
C LYS A 16 -30.37 -24.35 -5.26
N LYS A 17 -29.14 -24.55 -4.78
CA LYS A 17 -27.92 -24.46 -5.60
C LYS A 17 -27.43 -25.78 -6.22
N THR A 18 -28.10 -26.91 -5.94
CA THR A 18 -27.64 -28.25 -6.39
C THR A 18 -28.41 -28.83 -7.57
N GLN A 19 -29.23 -28.05 -8.26
CA GLN A 19 -29.91 -28.51 -9.48
C GLN A 19 -29.69 -27.55 -10.65
N LEU A 20 -28.47 -27.47 -11.13
CA LEU A 20 -28.17 -27.02 -12.48
C LEU A 20 -27.37 -28.11 -13.18
N LYS A 21 -28.12 -28.90 -13.98
CA LYS A 21 -27.63 -29.98 -14.82
C LYS A 21 -26.63 -29.43 -15.86
N SER A 22 -25.57 -30.20 -16.04
CA SER A 22 -24.66 -30.19 -17.17
C SER A 22 -25.40 -30.17 -18.52
N VAL A 23 -25.17 -29.11 -19.30
CA VAL A 23 -25.40 -29.14 -20.76
C VAL A 23 -24.07 -28.82 -21.43
N SER A 24 -23.42 -29.88 -21.87
CA SER A 24 -22.28 -29.83 -22.78
C SER A 24 -22.83 -29.57 -24.20
N SER A 25 -22.47 -28.41 -24.78
CA SER A 25 -22.48 -28.27 -26.25
C SER A 25 -21.41 -27.27 -26.66
N LYS A 26 -20.35 -27.80 -27.26
CA LYS A 26 -19.30 -27.04 -27.93
C LYS A 26 -19.86 -26.41 -29.20
N PRO A 27 -19.74 -25.12 -29.46
CA PRO A 27 -20.00 -24.54 -30.76
C PRO A 27 -18.83 -24.81 -31.70
N LYS A 28 -19.13 -25.45 -32.84
CA LYS A 28 -18.22 -25.59 -33.99
C LYS A 28 -18.10 -24.26 -34.70
N PHE A 29 -16.94 -23.62 -34.65
CA PHE A 29 -16.61 -22.48 -35.49
C PHE A 29 -16.36 -22.94 -36.93
N LYS A 30 -17.24 -22.58 -37.86
CA LYS A 30 -17.01 -22.64 -39.31
C LYS A 30 -16.14 -21.47 -39.72
N THR A 31 -14.92 -21.75 -40.16
CA THR A 31 -14.05 -20.78 -40.83
C THR A 31 -14.61 -20.40 -42.18
N MET A 32 -15.15 -19.22 -42.33
CA MET A 32 -15.47 -18.58 -43.60
C MET A 32 -14.21 -17.95 -44.21
N LYS A 33 -13.69 -18.57 -45.26
CA LYS A 33 -12.66 -17.99 -46.14
C LYS A 33 -13.28 -16.84 -46.93
N ARG A 34 -12.91 -15.60 -46.60
CA ARG A 34 -13.22 -14.42 -47.45
C ARG A 34 -12.20 -14.31 -48.59
N LYS A 35 -12.69 -14.30 -49.82
CA LYS A 35 -11.92 -14.01 -51.02
C LYS A 35 -11.61 -12.49 -51.06
N PRO A 36 -10.43 -12.06 -51.56
CA PRO A 36 -10.12 -10.64 -51.76
C PRO A 36 -10.86 -10.06 -52.94
N PRO A 37 -11.21 -8.76 -52.95
CA PRO A 37 -11.86 -8.11 -54.07
C PRO A 37 -10.86 -7.82 -55.20
N PRO A 38 -11.34 -7.71 -56.46
CA PRO A 38 -10.49 -7.57 -57.64
C PRO A 38 -9.92 -6.13 -57.77
N PHE A 39 -8.67 -6.07 -58.22
CA PHE A 39 -7.97 -4.82 -58.59
C PHE A 39 -8.65 -4.15 -59.80
N ILE A 40 -9.13 -2.93 -59.61
CA ILE A 40 -9.56 -2.07 -60.73
C ILE A 40 -8.38 -1.15 -61.08
N LYS A 41 -7.79 -1.40 -62.28
CA LYS A 41 -6.84 -0.48 -62.94
C LYS A 41 -7.62 0.72 -63.44
N ARG A 42 -7.35 1.92 -62.92
CA ARG A 42 -7.76 3.17 -63.56
C ARG A 42 -6.60 3.76 -64.36
N LYS A 43 -6.87 3.94 -65.61
CA LYS A 43 -6.02 4.63 -66.61
C LYS A 43 -5.89 6.09 -66.24
N GLY A 44 -4.70 6.63 -66.55
CA GLY A 44 -4.35 8.01 -66.35
C GLY A 44 -5.15 8.98 -67.20
N SER A 45 -5.34 10.16 -66.69
CA SER A 45 -5.57 11.37 -67.46
C SER A 45 -4.69 12.47 -66.90
N ALA A 46 -3.89 13.05 -67.81
CA ALA A 46 -3.02 14.20 -67.57
C ALA A 46 -3.83 15.48 -67.63
N TYR A 47 -3.20 16.55 -67.17
CA TYR A 47 -3.56 17.99 -67.29
C TYR A 47 -4.44 18.54 -66.16
N PHE A 48 -3.84 19.29 -65.22
CA PHE A 48 -3.94 20.73 -65.14
C PHE A 48 -2.95 21.30 -64.14
N GLN A 49 -1.92 22.01 -64.64
CA GLN A 49 -1.15 22.99 -63.88
C GLN A 49 -2.05 24.17 -63.57
N HIS A 50 -2.29 24.45 -62.30
CA HIS A 50 -2.73 25.77 -61.85
C HIS A 50 -1.79 26.27 -60.75
N HIS A 51 -1.10 27.36 -61.09
CA HIS A 51 -0.39 28.26 -60.22
C HIS A 51 -1.28 28.65 -59.02
N GLN A 52 -0.94 28.19 -57.83
CA GLN A 52 -1.39 28.80 -56.58
C GLN A 52 -0.17 29.11 -55.69
N LEU A 53 0.56 30.12 -56.10
CA LEU A 53 1.65 30.71 -55.33
C LEU A 53 1.24 32.15 -55.01
N SER A 54 0.34 32.37 -54.03
CA SER A 54 0.16 33.74 -53.53
C SER A 54 -0.40 33.85 -52.09
N TYR A 55 -0.98 32.81 -51.48
CA TYR A 55 -1.57 32.93 -50.14
C TYR A 55 -0.80 32.21 -49.02
N ARG A 56 0.22 31.41 -49.36
CA ARG A 56 1.00 30.66 -48.36
C ARG A 56 2.00 31.55 -47.63
N LEU A 57 2.59 32.53 -48.32
CA LEU A 57 3.59 33.42 -47.73
C LEU A 57 2.99 34.33 -46.62
N PRO A 58 1.86 35.03 -46.83
CA PRO A 58 1.25 35.85 -45.79
C PRO A 58 0.69 35.01 -44.63
N LEU A 59 0.20 33.77 -44.90
CA LEU A 59 -0.25 32.87 -43.82
C LEU A 59 0.90 32.38 -42.94
N ILE A 60 2.05 32.04 -43.53
CA ILE A 60 3.26 31.66 -42.81
C ILE A 60 3.78 32.82 -41.96
N LEU A 61 3.78 34.04 -42.48
CA LEU A 61 4.17 35.22 -41.73
C LEU A 61 3.22 35.55 -40.57
N LEU A 62 1.91 35.31 -40.74
CA LEU A 62 0.92 35.52 -39.70
C LEU A 62 1.06 34.48 -38.59
N VAL A 63 1.32 33.22 -38.93
CA VAL A 63 1.58 32.15 -37.92
C VAL A 63 2.91 32.41 -37.20
N ALA A 64 3.95 32.83 -37.91
CA ALA A 64 5.25 33.16 -37.31
C ALA A 64 5.15 34.38 -36.36
N SER A 65 4.37 35.41 -36.74
CA SER A 65 4.15 36.59 -35.88
C SER A 65 3.36 36.23 -34.62
N LEU A 66 2.38 35.32 -34.71
CA LEU A 66 1.62 34.84 -33.59
C LEU A 66 2.52 34.04 -32.61
N PHE A 67 3.43 33.22 -33.13
CA PHE A 67 4.42 32.47 -32.32
C PHE A 67 5.40 33.39 -31.61
N ILE A 68 5.88 34.45 -32.29
CA ILE A 68 6.76 35.45 -31.67
C ILE A 68 6.01 36.19 -30.57
N LEU A 69 4.74 36.51 -30.74
CA LEU A 69 3.93 37.21 -29.76
C LEU A 69 3.66 36.35 -28.50
N ILE A 70 3.43 35.04 -28.69
CA ILE A 70 3.24 34.07 -27.58
C ILE A 70 4.53 33.89 -26.73
N ILE A 71 5.71 33.99 -27.37
CA ILE A 71 7.00 33.87 -26.67
C ILE A 71 7.45 35.20 -26.05
N ALA A 72 7.20 36.32 -26.72
CA ALA A 72 7.67 37.65 -26.32
C ALA A 72 6.88 38.23 -25.11
N ILE A 73 5.57 37.96 -25.02
CA ILE A 73 4.74 38.48 -23.91
C ILE A 73 5.15 37.90 -22.53
N PRO A 74 5.36 36.57 -22.35
CA PRO A 74 5.86 36.03 -21.09
C PRO A 74 7.27 36.51 -20.74
N SER A 75 8.15 36.70 -21.75
CA SER A 75 9.54 37.17 -21.51
C SER A 75 9.61 38.62 -21.05
N LEU A 76 8.66 39.49 -21.39
CA LEU A 76 8.61 40.89 -20.94
C LEU A 76 8.09 41.02 -19.49
N ILE A 77 7.36 40.01 -18.98
CA ILE A 77 6.84 40.01 -17.60
C ILE A 77 7.92 39.56 -16.62
N VAL A 78 8.98 38.88 -17.08
CA VAL A 78 10.05 38.31 -16.24
C VAL A 78 11.31 39.20 -16.16
N LEU A 79 11.33 40.42 -16.74
CA LEU A 79 12.47 41.32 -16.54
C LEU A 79 12.47 41.91 -15.10
N PRO A 80 13.52 41.69 -14.30
CA PRO A 80 13.60 42.27 -12.96
C PRO A 80 13.68 43.79 -13.06
N GLN A 81 12.70 44.49 -12.48
CA GLN A 81 12.79 45.95 -12.27
C GLN A 81 13.83 46.25 -11.19
N ASN A 82 15.01 46.61 -11.62
CA ASN A 82 16.04 47.12 -10.72
C ASN A 82 15.64 48.53 -10.27
N LYS A 83 15.06 48.68 -9.08
CA LYS A 83 14.90 49.97 -8.39
C LYS A 83 15.91 50.02 -7.25
N ASN A 84 17.00 50.75 -7.48
CA ASN A 84 17.85 51.23 -6.40
C ASN A 84 17.04 52.16 -5.50
N ASN A 85 16.75 51.70 -4.30
CA ASN A 85 16.42 52.55 -3.18
C ASN A 85 17.24 52.04 -1.99
N GLU A 86 18.26 52.78 -1.63
CA GLU A 86 18.90 52.71 -0.31
C GLU A 86 17.83 53.05 0.75
N ALA A 87 17.49 52.13 1.58
CA ALA A 87 16.82 52.37 2.86
C ALA A 87 17.23 51.23 3.80
N THR A 88 17.88 51.65 4.88
CA THR A 88 18.13 51.02 6.17
C THR A 88 17.41 49.67 6.40
N GLU A 89 18.22 48.63 6.65
CA GLU A 89 17.77 47.31 7.08
C GLU A 89 17.07 47.38 8.44
N PRO A 90 15.86 46.78 8.56
CA PRO A 90 15.47 46.07 9.78
C PRO A 90 15.99 44.65 9.67
N ALA A 91 16.50 44.10 10.75
CA ALA A 91 16.87 42.69 10.86
C ALA A 91 15.70 41.81 10.38
N ASP A 92 15.87 41.16 9.23
CA ASP A 92 14.94 40.14 8.75
C ASP A 92 14.96 38.98 9.75
N ASP A 93 13.87 38.93 10.53
CA ASP A 93 13.44 37.72 11.21
C ASP A 93 13.11 36.73 10.09
N PHE A 94 14.07 35.83 9.78
CA PHE A 94 13.97 34.82 8.74
C PHE A 94 12.97 33.78 9.23
N THR A 95 11.67 34.07 9.05
CA THR A 95 10.61 33.09 9.29
C THR A 95 10.72 32.01 8.20
N ILE A 96 11.39 30.91 8.53
CA ILE A 96 11.43 29.71 7.69
C ILE A 96 9.97 29.28 7.51
N THR A 97 9.52 29.16 6.27
CA THR A 97 8.16 28.68 5.98
C THR A 97 8.02 27.21 6.39
N ASN A 98 6.82 26.77 6.79
CA ASN A 98 6.55 25.36 7.16
C ASN A 98 7.02 24.36 6.11
N GLU A 99 6.99 24.71 4.81
CA GLU A 99 7.52 23.88 3.73
C GLU A 99 9.04 23.68 3.82
N GLN A 100 9.80 24.74 4.14
CA GLN A 100 11.27 24.69 4.29
C GLN A 100 11.68 23.96 5.58
N GLN A 101 10.88 24.04 6.64
CA GLN A 101 11.12 23.32 7.90
C GLN A 101 10.89 21.81 7.73
N GLN A 102 9.86 21.41 6.98
CA GLN A 102 9.58 20.00 6.70
C GLN A 102 10.59 19.37 5.74
N GLU A 103 11.23 20.14 4.85
CA GLU A 103 12.36 19.68 4.05
C GLU A 103 13.65 19.49 4.89
N ALA A 104 13.71 20.11 6.09
CA ALA A 104 14.86 20.01 6.97
C ALA A 104 14.92 18.71 7.78
N ILE A 105 13.80 18.01 7.99
CA ILE A 105 13.78 16.73 8.71
C ILE A 105 14.40 15.66 7.82
N SER A 106 15.55 15.12 8.22
CA SER A 106 16.25 14.02 7.56
C SER A 106 16.00 12.71 8.31
N VAL A 107 15.91 11.62 7.57
CA VAL A 107 15.81 10.25 8.07
C VAL A 107 17.04 9.49 7.62
N ALA A 108 17.84 9.00 8.57
CA ALA A 108 19.00 8.16 8.30
C ALA A 108 18.55 6.70 8.12
N VAL A 109 18.45 6.27 6.86
CA VAL A 109 17.93 4.94 6.47
C VAL A 109 19.07 3.95 6.32
N MET A 110 19.10 2.89 7.13
CA MET A 110 20.01 1.76 6.93
C MET A 110 19.55 0.94 5.73
N ARG A 111 20.35 0.97 4.67
CA ARG A 111 20.18 0.12 3.48
C ARG A 111 20.80 -1.25 3.75
N THR A 112 20.00 -2.13 4.34
CA THR A 112 20.45 -3.41 4.92
C THR A 112 21.23 -4.28 3.93
N LYS A 113 20.82 -4.32 2.67
CA LYS A 113 21.51 -5.12 1.63
C LYS A 113 22.86 -4.55 1.23
N ALA A 114 22.99 -3.23 1.26
CA ALA A 114 24.20 -2.51 0.86
C ALA A 114 25.14 -2.23 2.04
N ASP A 115 24.65 -2.37 3.28
CA ASP A 115 25.34 -2.05 4.53
C ASP A 115 25.83 -0.59 4.56
N VAL A 116 24.95 0.34 4.16
CA VAL A 116 25.22 1.79 4.16
C VAL A 116 24.03 2.55 4.69
N VAL A 117 24.29 3.70 5.31
CA VAL A 117 23.23 4.65 5.72
C VAL A 117 23.02 5.67 4.60
N GLU A 118 21.75 5.90 4.25
CA GLU A 118 21.30 6.89 3.26
C GLU A 118 20.47 7.95 3.98
N ASP A 119 20.92 9.22 3.95
CA ASP A 119 20.16 10.35 4.49
C ASP A 119 19.10 10.80 3.46
N VAL A 120 17.84 10.78 3.85
CA VAL A 120 16.71 11.10 2.97
C VAL A 120 15.79 12.09 3.67
N SER A 121 15.34 13.16 2.99
CA SER A 121 14.33 14.05 3.57
C SER A 121 13.03 13.27 3.86
N LEU A 122 12.36 13.60 4.97
CA LEU A 122 11.18 12.86 5.47
C LEU A 122 10.16 12.58 4.37
N GLU A 123 9.72 13.59 3.63
CA GLU A 123 8.69 13.38 2.61
C GLU A 123 9.15 12.51 1.43
N ASN A 124 10.45 12.60 1.04
CA ASN A 124 11.00 11.69 0.04
C ASN A 124 11.12 10.25 0.56
N TYR A 125 11.43 10.08 1.85
CA TYR A 125 11.40 8.77 2.51
C TYR A 125 9.98 8.19 2.48
N ILE A 126 8.94 8.99 2.85
CA ILE A 126 7.54 8.54 2.80
C ILE A 126 7.10 8.15 1.38
N VAL A 127 7.54 8.90 0.34
CA VAL A 127 7.30 8.50 -1.06
C VAL A 127 7.86 7.11 -1.34
N GLY A 128 9.11 6.83 -0.92
CA GLY A 128 9.75 5.52 -1.10
C GLY A 128 9.07 4.40 -0.34
N VAL A 129 8.58 4.67 0.88
CA VAL A 129 7.82 3.71 1.69
C VAL A 129 6.46 3.40 1.06
N VAL A 130 5.65 4.40 0.74
CA VAL A 130 4.32 4.19 0.13
C VAL A 130 4.43 3.42 -1.18
N ALA A 131 5.45 3.76 -2.00
CA ALA A 131 5.73 3.10 -3.27
C ALA A 131 6.14 1.62 -3.11
N ALA A 132 6.78 1.26 -1.99
CA ALA A 132 7.23 -0.10 -1.71
C ALA A 132 6.14 -0.94 -1.02
N GLU A 133 5.34 -0.34 -0.14
CA GLU A 133 4.36 -0.99 0.71
C GLU A 133 3.01 -1.24 0.02
N MET A 134 2.55 -0.31 -0.82
CA MET A 134 1.25 -0.43 -1.47
C MET A 134 1.35 -0.55 -3.00
N PRO A 135 0.52 -1.38 -3.64
CA PRO A 135 0.34 -1.34 -5.09
C PRO A 135 -0.09 0.06 -5.55
N VAL A 136 0.61 0.62 -6.53
CA VAL A 136 0.27 1.95 -7.10
C VAL A 136 -1.14 2.00 -7.72
N THR A 137 -1.73 0.83 -8.03
CA THR A 137 -3.11 0.70 -8.54
C THR A 137 -4.18 0.93 -7.48
N PHE A 138 -3.81 1.02 -6.20
CA PHE A 138 -4.76 1.32 -5.12
C PHE A 138 -5.33 2.74 -5.28
N GLU A 139 -6.50 2.96 -4.69
CA GLU A 139 -7.19 4.26 -4.73
C GLU A 139 -6.36 5.36 -4.02
N MET A 140 -6.54 6.60 -4.46
CA MET A 140 -5.80 7.74 -3.93
C MET A 140 -5.96 7.89 -2.42
N GLU A 141 -7.16 7.70 -1.89
CA GLU A 141 -7.44 7.83 -0.46
C GLU A 141 -6.77 6.73 0.37
N ALA A 142 -6.60 5.53 -0.17
CA ALA A 142 -5.83 4.47 0.48
C ALA A 142 -4.32 4.80 0.52
N LEU A 143 -3.78 5.36 -0.58
CA LEU A 143 -2.38 5.80 -0.63
C LEU A 143 -2.10 6.96 0.33
N LYS A 144 -3.06 7.90 0.50
CA LYS A 144 -3.00 8.97 1.51
C LYS A 144 -3.02 8.40 2.93
N ALA A 145 -3.91 7.45 3.22
CA ALA A 145 -3.98 6.77 4.52
C ALA A 145 -2.65 6.06 4.85
N GLN A 146 -2.01 5.43 3.86
CA GLN A 146 -0.69 4.84 4.04
C GLN A 146 0.38 5.91 4.26
N ALA A 147 0.34 7.04 3.55
CA ALA A 147 1.32 8.10 3.68
C ALA A 147 1.31 8.72 5.10
N ILE A 148 0.13 9.04 5.64
CA ILE A 148 0.01 9.57 7.00
C ILE A 148 0.42 8.52 8.05
N ALA A 149 0.07 7.24 7.88
CA ALA A 149 0.51 6.17 8.76
C ALA A 149 2.04 6.00 8.72
N ALA A 150 2.65 5.92 7.55
CA ALA A 150 4.09 5.78 7.39
C ALA A 150 4.85 6.98 7.98
N ARG A 151 4.36 8.21 7.75
CA ARG A 151 4.95 9.42 8.34
C ARG A 151 4.88 9.40 9.86
N THR A 152 3.73 9.04 10.41
CA THR A 152 3.55 8.96 11.86
C THR A 152 4.47 7.93 12.49
N TYR A 153 4.62 6.74 11.89
CA TYR A 153 5.56 5.72 12.33
C TYR A 153 7.00 6.27 12.37
N THR A 154 7.42 6.90 11.27
CA THR A 154 8.77 7.48 11.18
C THR A 154 8.99 8.56 12.24
N VAL A 155 8.03 9.48 12.41
CA VAL A 155 8.12 10.55 13.41
C VAL A 155 8.17 9.98 14.84
N ASN A 156 7.33 8.99 15.15
CA ASN A 156 7.36 8.32 16.45
C ASN A 156 8.73 7.68 16.71
N HIS A 157 9.31 7.06 15.67
CA HIS A 157 10.63 6.41 15.76
C HIS A 157 11.75 7.43 15.98
N LEU A 158 11.77 8.55 15.23
CA LEU A 158 12.71 9.66 15.40
C LEU A 158 12.64 10.33 16.77
N LEU A 159 11.49 10.29 17.44
CA LEU A 159 11.31 10.85 18.79
C LEU A 159 11.74 9.89 19.91
N THR A 160 11.79 8.59 19.64
CA THR A 160 12.01 7.54 20.66
C THR A 160 13.37 6.88 20.58
N ASN A 161 14.09 6.98 19.45
CA ASN A 161 15.41 6.37 19.25
C ASN A 161 16.51 7.45 19.27
N ASP A 162 17.31 7.46 20.33
CA ASP A 162 18.39 8.45 20.53
C ASP A 162 19.82 7.87 20.37
N GLU A 163 19.99 6.55 20.16
CA GLU A 163 21.30 5.89 20.33
C GLU A 163 21.85 5.16 19.10
N ASP A 164 21.12 5.05 17.99
CA ASP A 164 21.56 4.26 16.84
C ASP A 164 22.30 5.10 15.80
N SER A 165 23.19 4.47 15.03
CA SER A 165 23.91 5.09 13.91
C SER A 165 23.01 5.37 12.70
N TYR A 166 21.78 4.98 12.75
CA TYR A 166 20.71 5.20 11.78
C TYR A 166 19.34 5.25 12.49
N ASP A 167 18.38 5.87 11.87
CA ASP A 167 17.03 6.00 12.43
C ASP A 167 16.17 4.77 12.16
N ILE A 168 16.25 4.19 10.96
CA ILE A 168 15.30 3.18 10.49
C ILE A 168 15.94 2.26 9.46
N THR A 169 15.48 1.00 9.37
CA THR A 169 15.90 0.05 8.33
C THR A 169 14.98 0.08 7.12
N ASP A 170 15.48 -0.36 5.95
CA ASP A 170 14.70 -0.49 4.70
C ASP A 170 13.93 -1.81 4.57
N THR A 171 13.71 -2.52 5.69
CA THR A 171 13.16 -3.87 5.72
C THR A 171 11.81 -3.95 6.45
N VAL A 172 11.19 -5.13 6.44
CA VAL A 172 9.96 -5.44 7.19
C VAL A 172 10.09 -5.36 8.72
N GLN A 173 11.29 -5.14 9.26
CA GLN A 173 11.49 -4.88 10.69
C GLN A 173 10.92 -3.51 11.07
N ASP A 174 11.06 -2.55 10.15
CA ASP A 174 10.50 -1.20 10.27
C ASP A 174 9.50 -0.97 9.14
N GLN A 175 9.93 -0.33 8.04
CA GLN A 175 9.11 -0.09 6.86
C GLN A 175 9.90 -0.43 5.60
N VAL A 176 9.30 -1.17 4.66
CA VAL A 176 9.97 -1.42 3.39
C VAL A 176 10.14 -0.11 2.64
N TYR A 177 11.38 0.24 2.35
CA TYR A 177 11.73 1.46 1.60
C TYR A 177 12.45 1.12 0.29
N LYS A 178 12.14 1.87 -0.76
CA LYS A 178 12.84 1.85 -2.04
C LYS A 178 13.17 3.26 -2.49
N ASN A 179 14.43 3.45 -2.91
CA ASN A 179 14.83 4.72 -3.50
C ASN A 179 14.40 4.84 -4.99
N ASN A 180 14.62 6.02 -5.57
CA ASN A 180 14.18 6.30 -6.95
C ASN A 180 14.77 5.33 -7.98
N ASP A 181 16.01 4.88 -7.82
CA ASP A 181 16.63 3.99 -8.81
C ASP A 181 16.07 2.56 -8.72
N GLU A 182 15.77 2.09 -7.52
CA GLU A 182 15.07 0.82 -7.30
C GLU A 182 13.63 0.87 -7.84
N LEU A 183 12.94 2.00 -7.66
CA LEU A 183 11.59 2.20 -8.21
C LEU A 183 11.59 2.29 -9.74
N LYS A 184 12.61 2.92 -10.36
CA LYS A 184 12.79 2.90 -11.82
C LYS A 184 13.01 1.48 -12.34
N GLN A 185 13.84 0.68 -11.63
CA GLN A 185 14.05 -0.72 -11.99
C GLN A 185 12.77 -1.55 -11.85
N LEU A 186 12.00 -1.32 -10.78
CA LEU A 186 10.76 -2.04 -10.50
C LEU A 186 9.66 -1.74 -11.53
N TRP A 187 9.47 -0.47 -11.87
CA TRP A 187 8.35 -0.02 -12.71
C TRP A 187 8.70 0.20 -14.18
N GLY A 188 9.98 0.26 -14.52
CA GLY A 188 10.45 0.44 -15.91
C GLY A 188 9.79 1.66 -16.57
N SER A 189 9.16 1.45 -17.71
CA SER A 189 8.48 2.53 -18.48
C SER A 189 7.28 3.15 -17.77
N ALA A 190 6.72 2.51 -16.74
CA ALA A 190 5.60 3.05 -15.97
C ALA A 190 6.06 3.94 -14.79
N TYR A 191 7.36 4.14 -14.61
CA TYR A 191 7.90 4.86 -13.46
C TYR A 191 7.34 6.27 -13.33
N GLU A 192 7.34 7.07 -14.40
CA GLU A 192 6.93 8.49 -14.33
C GLU A 192 5.45 8.66 -13.91
N ASP A 193 4.55 7.83 -14.44
CA ASP A 193 3.13 7.88 -14.08
C ASP A 193 2.90 7.39 -12.65
N ASN A 194 3.59 6.30 -12.27
CA ASN A 194 3.45 5.69 -10.96
C ASN A 194 3.98 6.61 -9.86
N ILE A 195 5.20 7.14 -10.03
CA ILE A 195 5.81 8.02 -9.02
C ILE A 195 5.03 9.32 -8.86
N LYS A 196 4.45 9.84 -9.94
CA LYS A 196 3.60 11.03 -9.89
C LYS A 196 2.36 10.80 -9.01
N LYS A 197 1.73 9.62 -9.13
CA LYS A 197 0.56 9.26 -8.30
C LYS A 197 0.93 9.14 -6.83
N ILE A 198 2.04 8.46 -6.51
CA ILE A 198 2.52 8.31 -5.13
C ILE A 198 2.86 9.67 -4.52
N LYS A 199 3.65 10.49 -5.24
CA LYS A 199 3.98 11.85 -4.78
C LYS A 199 2.75 12.70 -4.52
N ALA A 200 1.72 12.62 -5.37
CA ALA A 200 0.46 13.34 -5.15
C ALA A 200 -0.27 12.90 -3.88
N ALA A 201 -0.23 11.60 -3.52
CA ALA A 201 -0.82 11.10 -2.28
C ALA A 201 -0.06 11.60 -1.05
N VAL A 202 1.27 11.56 -1.07
CA VAL A 202 2.14 12.03 0.02
C VAL A 202 1.99 13.53 0.21
N GLU A 203 2.01 14.30 -0.89
CA GLU A 203 1.87 15.76 -0.86
C GLU A 203 0.50 16.20 -0.32
N ALA A 204 -0.57 15.48 -0.66
CA ALA A 204 -1.92 15.79 -0.18
C ALA A 204 -2.11 15.60 1.35
N THR A 205 -1.18 14.92 2.01
CA THR A 205 -1.14 14.72 3.48
C THR A 205 0.15 15.24 4.10
N ARG A 206 0.86 16.16 3.40
CA ARG A 206 2.16 16.68 3.84
C ARG A 206 2.07 17.24 5.27
N GLY A 207 3.00 16.80 6.13
CA GLY A 207 3.09 17.24 7.50
C GLY A 207 2.00 16.76 8.45
N GLU A 208 1.01 15.97 7.97
CA GLU A 208 -0.02 15.38 8.83
C GLU A 208 0.48 14.09 9.47
N ILE A 209 0.16 13.90 10.75
CA ILE A 209 0.45 12.70 11.54
C ILE A 209 -0.75 12.30 12.40
N LEU A 210 -0.77 11.04 12.82
CA LEU A 210 -1.79 10.49 13.71
C LEU A 210 -1.35 10.62 15.16
N THR A 211 -2.22 11.14 16.00
CA THR A 211 -1.95 11.33 17.43
C THR A 211 -3.00 10.65 18.30
N TYR A 212 -2.60 10.26 19.49
CA TYR A 212 -3.47 9.83 20.58
C TYR A 212 -3.01 10.54 21.86
N GLU A 213 -3.92 11.26 22.53
CA GLU A 213 -3.58 12.10 23.68
C GLU A 213 -2.40 13.04 23.38
N ASP A 214 -2.50 13.73 22.23
CA ASP A 214 -1.52 14.71 21.71
C ASP A 214 -0.10 14.15 21.36
N ALA A 215 0.12 12.85 21.48
CA ALA A 215 1.39 12.21 21.14
C ALA A 215 1.28 11.40 19.83
N PRO A 216 2.32 11.41 18.96
CA PRO A 216 2.37 10.57 17.78
C PRO A 216 2.22 9.09 18.14
N ILE A 217 1.28 8.39 17.50
CA ILE A 217 1.03 6.97 17.73
C ILE A 217 2.10 6.09 17.06
N MET A 218 2.08 4.79 17.35
CA MET A 218 2.78 3.75 16.60
C MET A 218 1.79 3.06 15.66
N PRO A 219 1.58 3.57 14.43
CA PRO A 219 0.54 3.10 13.53
C PRO A 219 1.02 1.87 12.76
N ALA A 220 0.67 0.70 13.23
CA ALA A 220 0.93 -0.52 12.50
C ALA A 220 -0.01 -0.67 11.30
N TYR A 221 0.49 -1.30 10.23
CA TYR A 221 -0.31 -1.67 9.07
C TYR A 221 0.16 -3.01 8.49
N PHE A 222 -0.69 -3.66 7.73
CA PHE A 222 -0.43 -4.98 7.17
C PHE A 222 -1.21 -5.18 5.88
N SER A 223 -0.84 -6.19 5.10
CA SER A 223 -1.37 -6.36 3.76
C SER A 223 -2.90 -6.62 3.74
N MET A 224 -3.38 -7.68 4.40
CA MET A 224 -4.76 -8.16 4.24
C MET A 224 -5.29 -8.81 5.52
N SER A 225 -6.48 -8.42 5.96
CA SER A 225 -7.14 -9.02 7.12
C SER A 225 -7.81 -10.35 6.80
N ASN A 226 -8.18 -11.09 7.83
CA ASN A 226 -9.04 -12.27 7.75
C ASN A 226 -10.53 -11.95 7.95
N GLY A 227 -10.89 -10.65 7.96
CA GLY A 227 -12.22 -10.11 8.26
C GLY A 227 -12.24 -9.22 9.51
N TYR A 228 -11.17 -9.29 10.33
CA TYR A 228 -10.96 -8.46 11.52
C TYR A 228 -9.49 -8.08 11.66
N THR A 229 -9.22 -6.94 12.27
CA THR A 229 -7.87 -6.63 12.76
C THR A 229 -7.65 -7.32 14.12
N GLU A 230 -6.42 -7.26 14.65
CA GLU A 230 -6.05 -7.88 15.92
C GLU A 230 -5.81 -6.82 16.99
N ASN A 231 -6.02 -7.14 18.25
CA ASN A 231 -5.55 -6.30 19.34
C ASN A 231 -4.03 -6.35 19.46
N SER A 232 -3.41 -5.24 19.83
CA SER A 232 -1.95 -5.17 19.93
C SER A 232 -1.35 -6.16 20.93
N GLU A 233 -1.98 -6.37 22.08
CA GLU A 233 -1.53 -7.30 23.12
C GLU A 233 -1.60 -8.77 22.72
N ASP A 234 -2.49 -9.13 21.79
CA ASP A 234 -2.58 -10.51 21.30
C ASP A 234 -1.39 -10.92 20.39
N TYR A 235 -0.60 -9.93 19.95
CA TYR A 235 0.55 -10.17 19.09
C TYR A 235 1.87 -9.63 19.70
N TRP A 236 1.86 -8.44 20.37
CA TRP A 236 3.04 -7.78 20.92
C TRP A 236 3.11 -7.74 22.43
N GLU A 237 2.15 -8.36 23.13
CA GLU A 237 2.04 -8.37 24.60
C GLU A 237 1.79 -6.97 25.24
N LYS A 238 1.86 -5.88 24.45
CA LYS A 238 1.62 -4.51 24.89
C LYS A 238 0.25 -4.03 24.41
N GLU A 239 -0.60 -3.69 25.37
CA GLU A 239 -1.87 -3.06 25.06
C GLU A 239 -1.67 -1.62 24.63
N LEU A 240 -2.10 -1.30 23.38
CA LEU A 240 -2.12 0.06 22.84
C LEU A 240 -3.58 0.45 22.58
N PRO A 241 -4.10 1.52 23.21
CA PRO A 241 -5.54 1.82 23.22
C PRO A 241 -6.09 2.13 21.82
N TYR A 242 -5.25 2.60 20.91
CA TYR A 242 -5.60 2.91 19.53
C TYR A 242 -5.43 1.73 18.56
N LEU A 243 -4.85 0.60 18.97
CA LEU A 243 -4.68 -0.62 18.17
C LEU A 243 -5.59 -1.74 18.69
N ARG A 244 -6.88 -1.59 18.41
CA ARG A 244 -7.95 -2.52 18.80
C ARG A 244 -8.46 -3.30 17.61
N SER A 245 -8.97 -4.49 17.88
CA SER A 245 -9.62 -5.31 16.86
C SER A 245 -10.88 -4.61 16.33
N VAL A 246 -10.91 -4.36 15.02
CA VAL A 246 -12.06 -3.79 14.32
C VAL A 246 -12.48 -4.67 13.15
N PRO A 247 -13.76 -4.65 12.73
CA PRO A 247 -14.18 -5.35 11.51
C PRO A 247 -13.46 -4.80 10.27
N SER A 248 -12.97 -5.70 9.42
CA SER A 248 -12.39 -5.38 8.10
C SER A 248 -12.89 -6.40 7.06
N PRO A 249 -14.20 -6.39 6.78
CA PRO A 249 -14.85 -7.40 5.95
C PRO A 249 -14.50 -7.31 4.45
N TRP A 250 -13.97 -6.19 4.01
CA TRP A 250 -13.63 -5.91 2.60
C TRP A 250 -12.60 -6.88 2.02
N ASP A 251 -11.75 -7.46 2.87
CA ASP A 251 -10.72 -8.40 2.46
C ASP A 251 -11.28 -9.80 2.15
N LEU A 252 -12.48 -10.14 2.65
CA LEU A 252 -13.04 -11.50 2.58
C LEU A 252 -13.34 -11.96 1.16
N GLU A 253 -13.58 -11.06 0.22
CA GLU A 253 -13.84 -11.38 -1.20
C GLU A 253 -12.55 -11.36 -2.05
N ASN A 254 -11.40 -11.03 -1.45
CA ASN A 254 -10.15 -10.98 -2.19
C ASN A 254 -9.69 -12.40 -2.60
N PRO A 255 -9.40 -12.64 -3.88
CA PRO A 255 -8.97 -13.96 -4.35
C PRO A 255 -7.64 -14.43 -3.76
N LYS A 256 -6.84 -13.51 -3.18
CA LYS A 256 -5.57 -13.80 -2.50
C LYS A 256 -5.73 -14.06 -0.99
N LEU A 257 -6.95 -14.02 -0.46
CA LEU A 257 -7.23 -14.18 0.97
C LEU A 257 -6.66 -15.48 1.54
N VAL A 258 -6.86 -16.57 0.80
CA VAL A 258 -6.45 -17.91 1.24
C VAL A 258 -5.15 -18.31 0.57
N ASN A 259 -4.21 -18.81 1.38
CA ASN A 259 -2.96 -19.41 0.92
C ASN A 259 -2.79 -20.79 1.56
N GLN A 260 -2.06 -21.69 0.90
CA GLN A 260 -1.71 -22.99 1.42
C GLN A 260 -0.22 -23.24 1.28
N GLU A 261 0.38 -23.70 2.39
CA GLU A 261 1.74 -24.20 2.46
C GLU A 261 1.71 -25.68 2.88
N THR A 262 2.55 -26.48 2.27
CA THR A 262 2.57 -27.94 2.52
C THR A 262 3.98 -28.34 2.97
N PHE A 263 4.06 -29.05 4.09
CA PHE A 263 5.29 -29.52 4.69
C PHE A 263 5.24 -31.04 4.83
N THR A 264 6.32 -31.72 4.55
CA THR A 264 6.54 -33.09 5.00
C THR A 264 6.72 -33.12 6.53
N LYS A 265 6.56 -34.28 7.13
CA LYS A 265 6.84 -34.46 8.56
C LYS A 265 8.27 -34.00 8.91
N ALA A 266 9.25 -34.39 8.12
CA ALA A 266 10.65 -34.06 8.35
C ALA A 266 10.94 -32.53 8.26
N GLU A 267 10.36 -31.83 7.27
CA GLU A 267 10.45 -30.36 7.18
C GLU A 267 9.81 -29.66 8.36
N LEU A 268 8.66 -30.17 8.84
CA LEU A 268 7.97 -29.61 9.99
C LEU A 268 8.79 -29.80 11.27
N GLU A 269 9.34 -30.99 11.49
CA GLU A 269 10.26 -31.29 12.61
C GLU A 269 11.49 -30.38 12.59
N GLU A 270 12.12 -30.20 11.41
CA GLU A 270 13.29 -29.33 11.24
C GLU A 270 12.97 -27.87 11.54
N ARG A 271 11.90 -27.32 10.93
CA ARG A 271 11.53 -25.90 11.09
C ARG A 271 11.06 -25.57 12.50
N LEU A 272 10.29 -26.46 13.12
CA LEU A 272 9.78 -26.26 14.48
C LEU A 272 10.83 -26.60 15.55
N GLY A 273 11.83 -27.44 15.23
CA GLY A 273 12.85 -27.91 16.16
C GLY A 273 12.31 -28.97 17.13
N ILE A 274 11.42 -29.86 16.67
CA ILE A 274 10.74 -30.89 17.49
C ILE A 274 10.83 -32.25 16.83
N THR A 275 10.46 -33.29 17.56
CA THR A 275 10.23 -34.64 17.01
C THR A 275 8.75 -34.97 17.15
N LEU A 276 8.12 -35.41 16.09
CA LEU A 276 6.69 -35.72 16.05
C LEU A 276 6.46 -37.23 16.14
N SER A 277 5.43 -37.64 16.87
CA SER A 277 4.94 -39.02 16.91
C SER A 277 4.35 -39.43 15.55
N SER A 278 4.03 -40.69 15.38
CA SER A 278 3.39 -41.20 14.16
C SER A 278 1.93 -40.73 14.00
N ASP A 279 1.30 -40.36 15.13
CA ASP A 279 -0.08 -39.93 15.28
C ASP A 279 -0.20 -38.46 15.71
N ALA A 280 0.88 -37.67 15.53
CA ALA A 280 0.95 -36.26 15.91
C ALA A 280 -0.22 -35.40 15.38
N ALA A 281 -0.78 -35.76 14.22
CA ALA A 281 -1.93 -35.08 13.65
C ALA A 281 -3.23 -35.20 14.48
N ASP A 282 -3.37 -36.31 15.22
CA ASP A 282 -4.53 -36.55 16.08
C ASP A 282 -4.41 -35.76 17.42
N HIS A 283 -3.21 -35.27 17.72
CA HIS A 283 -2.88 -34.50 18.92
C HIS A 283 -2.66 -33.01 18.65
N ILE A 284 -3.38 -32.45 17.67
CA ILE A 284 -3.34 -31.02 17.36
C ILE A 284 -4.46 -30.31 18.09
N THR A 285 -4.12 -29.27 18.86
CA THR A 285 -5.08 -28.34 19.44
C THR A 285 -4.75 -26.90 19.07
N ILE A 286 -5.77 -26.08 18.82
CA ILE A 286 -5.64 -24.69 18.38
C ILE A 286 -6.56 -23.82 19.24
N ALA A 287 -5.98 -22.91 20.03
CA ALA A 287 -6.69 -21.82 20.66
C ALA A 287 -6.62 -20.57 19.76
N ARG A 288 -7.67 -19.72 19.82
CA ARG A 288 -7.79 -18.53 18.98
C ARG A 288 -8.17 -17.31 19.80
N SER A 289 -7.68 -16.15 19.35
CA SER A 289 -8.16 -14.84 19.80
C SER A 289 -9.57 -14.55 19.28
N ASP A 290 -10.17 -13.46 19.73
CA ASP A 290 -11.50 -13.02 19.30
C ASP A 290 -11.53 -12.67 17.79
N SER A 291 -10.40 -12.25 17.22
CA SER A 291 -10.26 -12.00 15.79
C SER A 291 -10.17 -13.28 14.95
N GLY A 292 -10.15 -14.45 15.57
CA GLY A 292 -10.04 -15.75 14.92
C GLY A 292 -8.61 -16.20 14.62
N ARG A 293 -7.60 -15.40 14.98
CA ARG A 293 -6.18 -15.78 14.81
C ARG A 293 -5.74 -16.76 15.87
N VAL A 294 -4.75 -17.60 15.53
CA VAL A 294 -4.21 -18.59 16.46
C VAL A 294 -3.40 -17.88 17.54
N SER A 295 -3.84 -17.99 18.77
CA SER A 295 -3.10 -17.55 19.96
C SER A 295 -2.15 -18.64 20.45
N GLN A 296 -2.59 -19.90 20.42
CA GLN A 296 -1.79 -21.04 20.81
C GLN A 296 -2.02 -22.22 19.87
N PHE A 297 -0.93 -22.88 19.51
CA PHE A 297 -0.90 -24.11 18.71
C PHE A 297 -0.15 -25.18 19.46
N THR A 298 -0.79 -26.31 19.70
CA THR A 298 -0.14 -27.48 20.32
C THR A 298 -0.17 -28.66 19.37
N MET A 299 0.96 -29.34 19.22
CA MET A 299 1.12 -30.54 18.41
C MET A 299 1.96 -31.56 19.20
N ASP A 300 1.41 -32.73 19.49
CA ASP A 300 1.91 -33.63 20.51
C ASP A 300 2.06 -32.91 21.88
N GLU A 301 3.28 -32.96 22.48
CA GLU A 301 3.60 -32.27 23.72
C GLU A 301 4.16 -30.86 23.54
N ASN A 302 4.33 -30.43 22.28
CA ASN A 302 4.96 -29.15 21.96
C ASN A 302 3.93 -28.05 21.75
N THR A 303 4.13 -26.94 22.44
CA THR A 303 3.23 -25.77 22.40
C THR A 303 3.98 -24.55 21.87
N PHE A 304 3.33 -23.82 20.97
CA PHE A 304 3.84 -22.61 20.32
C PHE A 304 2.77 -21.54 20.33
N THR A 305 3.16 -20.28 20.26
CA THR A 305 2.25 -19.19 19.90
C THR A 305 1.94 -19.24 18.39
N GLY A 306 0.82 -18.65 18.00
CA GLY A 306 0.50 -18.51 16.55
C GLY A 306 1.55 -17.73 15.80
N ARG A 307 2.19 -16.73 16.45
CA ARG A 307 3.29 -15.94 15.91
C ARG A 307 4.52 -16.82 15.66
N GLU A 308 4.94 -17.63 16.61
CA GLU A 308 6.09 -18.55 16.43
C GLU A 308 5.87 -19.52 15.28
N ILE A 309 4.67 -20.08 15.15
CA ILE A 309 4.35 -20.95 14.01
C ILE A 309 4.40 -20.18 12.69
N ARG A 310 3.83 -18.97 12.66
CA ARG A 310 3.88 -18.12 11.46
C ARG A 310 5.31 -17.82 11.04
N ASP A 311 6.16 -17.44 12.00
CA ASP A 311 7.55 -17.04 11.73
C ASP A 311 8.42 -18.25 11.32
N LYS A 312 8.32 -19.39 12.04
CA LYS A 312 9.09 -20.61 11.75
C LYS A 312 8.69 -21.28 10.43
N LEU A 313 7.42 -21.27 10.07
CA LEU A 313 6.88 -21.87 8.86
C LEU A 313 6.71 -20.87 7.71
N GLU A 314 7.07 -19.60 7.91
CA GLU A 314 6.93 -18.51 6.92
C GLU A 314 5.49 -18.37 6.40
N LEU A 315 4.50 -18.56 7.28
CA LEU A 315 3.10 -18.47 6.93
C LEU A 315 2.70 -17.00 6.72
N ARG A 316 1.75 -16.76 5.82
CA ARG A 316 1.26 -15.41 5.53
C ARG A 316 0.54 -14.75 6.70
N SER A 317 -0.14 -15.54 7.53
CA SER A 317 -0.98 -15.03 8.62
C SER A 317 -0.93 -15.96 9.83
N THR A 318 -1.25 -15.43 10.99
CA THR A 318 -1.53 -16.20 12.21
C THR A 318 -2.95 -16.81 12.25
N ASP A 319 -3.85 -16.44 11.32
CA ASP A 319 -5.09 -17.19 11.11
C ASP A 319 -4.82 -18.37 10.18
N PHE A 320 -4.45 -19.49 10.77
CA PHE A 320 -4.22 -20.73 10.04
C PHE A 320 -5.01 -21.92 10.60
N SER A 321 -5.22 -22.91 9.75
CA SER A 321 -5.64 -24.25 10.10
C SER A 321 -4.66 -25.25 9.52
N VAL A 322 -4.53 -26.40 10.14
CA VAL A 322 -3.66 -27.49 9.67
C VAL A 322 -4.48 -28.73 9.42
N LYS A 323 -4.13 -29.47 8.38
CA LYS A 323 -4.71 -30.76 8.02
C LYS A 323 -3.60 -31.70 7.55
N GLN A 324 -3.58 -32.93 8.05
CA GLN A 324 -2.73 -33.97 7.50
C GLN A 324 -3.39 -34.60 6.26
N ALA A 325 -2.60 -34.82 5.23
CA ALA A 325 -2.97 -35.59 4.05
C ALA A 325 -1.79 -36.51 3.68
N ASN A 326 -1.95 -37.80 3.91
CA ASN A 326 -0.89 -38.81 3.85
C ASN A 326 0.25 -38.45 4.83
N ASP A 327 1.48 -38.30 4.33
CA ASP A 327 2.68 -37.93 5.07
C ASP A 327 3.00 -36.42 5.07
N HIS A 328 2.02 -35.59 4.63
CA HIS A 328 2.16 -34.13 4.54
C HIS A 328 1.20 -33.42 5.46
N TYR A 329 1.62 -32.26 5.96
CA TYR A 329 0.81 -31.31 6.73
C TYR A 329 0.53 -30.08 5.87
N ILE A 330 -0.74 -29.78 5.63
CA ILE A 330 -1.20 -28.65 4.83
C ILE A 330 -1.68 -27.57 5.76
N PHE A 331 -0.96 -26.45 5.81
CA PHE A 331 -1.36 -25.24 6.52
C PHE A 331 -2.14 -24.34 5.57
N THR A 332 -3.36 -23.99 5.94
CA THR A 332 -4.20 -23.07 5.18
C THR A 332 -4.34 -21.78 5.98
N THR A 333 -3.84 -20.67 5.44
CA THR A 333 -3.90 -19.34 6.07
C THR A 333 -4.98 -18.47 5.46
N LYS A 334 -5.54 -17.53 6.25
CA LYS A 334 -6.42 -16.46 5.80
C LYS A 334 -5.81 -15.11 6.16
N GLY A 335 -5.80 -14.20 5.18
CA GLY A 335 -5.14 -12.90 5.33
C GLY A 335 -3.64 -12.93 5.07
N ASN A 336 -2.97 -11.78 5.25
CA ASN A 336 -1.54 -11.61 5.05
C ASN A 336 -0.99 -10.50 5.96
N GLY A 337 -0.06 -10.83 6.82
CA GLY A 337 0.56 -9.95 7.80
C GLY A 337 0.15 -10.26 9.24
N HIS A 338 0.58 -9.42 10.17
CA HIS A 338 0.36 -9.59 11.62
C HIS A 338 -1.07 -9.31 12.08
N GLY A 339 -1.83 -8.54 11.30
CA GLY A 339 -3.24 -8.27 11.58
C GLY A 339 -3.52 -7.02 12.42
N ILE A 340 -2.52 -6.30 12.92
CA ILE A 340 -2.69 -5.15 13.80
C ILE A 340 -2.76 -3.85 13.02
N GLY A 341 -3.71 -2.97 13.37
CA GLY A 341 -3.89 -1.66 12.76
C GLY A 341 -4.51 -1.73 11.35
N MET A 342 -4.00 -0.98 10.37
CA MET A 342 -4.64 -0.80 9.09
C MET A 342 -4.38 -1.95 8.10
N SER A 343 -5.46 -2.56 7.57
CA SER A 343 -5.38 -3.43 6.40
C SER A 343 -5.22 -2.60 5.14
N GLN A 344 -4.15 -2.83 4.37
CA GLN A 344 -3.87 -2.10 3.12
C GLN A 344 -4.92 -2.38 2.05
N TYR A 345 -5.31 -3.65 1.85
CA TYR A 345 -6.41 -4.01 0.94
C TYR A 345 -7.77 -3.54 1.46
N GLY A 346 -8.00 -3.58 2.77
CA GLY A 346 -9.19 -3.02 3.38
C GLY A 346 -9.31 -1.51 3.16
N ALA A 347 -8.22 -0.76 3.32
CA ALA A 347 -8.15 0.67 3.04
C ALA A 347 -8.49 0.99 1.56
N ASP A 348 -7.94 0.20 0.61
CA ASP A 348 -8.24 0.34 -0.82
C ASP A 348 -9.72 0.09 -1.11
N SER A 349 -10.31 -0.92 -0.48
CA SER A 349 -11.73 -1.23 -0.67
C SER A 349 -12.64 -0.17 -0.04
N MET A 350 -12.31 0.35 1.15
CA MET A 350 -13.01 1.49 1.75
C MET A 350 -12.95 2.74 0.85
N ALA A 351 -11.79 3.02 0.25
CA ALA A 351 -11.62 4.12 -0.69
C ALA A 351 -12.51 3.94 -1.95
N LYS A 352 -12.61 2.72 -2.48
CA LYS A 352 -13.53 2.36 -3.59
C LYS A 352 -15.01 2.56 -3.22
N GLU A 353 -15.37 2.43 -1.95
CA GLU A 353 -16.69 2.73 -1.42
C GLU A 353 -16.91 4.23 -1.16
N GLY A 354 -15.92 5.10 -1.48
CA GLY A 354 -16.00 6.54 -1.35
C GLY A 354 -15.59 7.09 0.01
N LYS A 355 -14.91 6.30 0.85
CA LYS A 355 -14.30 6.77 2.09
C LYS A 355 -13.05 7.57 1.79
N ASN A 356 -12.87 8.72 2.45
CA ASN A 356 -11.63 9.49 2.41
C ASN A 356 -10.56 8.88 3.35
N TYR A 357 -9.32 9.36 3.26
CA TYR A 357 -8.22 8.83 4.09
C TYR A 357 -8.43 9.05 5.60
N GLU A 358 -9.10 10.13 6.01
CA GLU A 358 -9.44 10.39 7.41
C GLU A 358 -10.41 9.34 7.97
N ASP A 359 -11.48 9.02 7.19
CA ASP A 359 -12.41 7.94 7.54
C ASP A 359 -11.67 6.60 7.67
N ILE A 360 -10.72 6.33 6.77
CA ILE A 360 -9.96 5.08 6.75
C ILE A 360 -9.07 4.97 8.00
N VAL A 361 -8.25 5.97 8.29
CA VAL A 361 -7.36 5.92 9.46
C VAL A 361 -8.13 5.90 10.77
N LYS A 362 -9.24 6.65 10.91
CA LYS A 362 -10.09 6.65 12.09
C LYS A 362 -10.87 5.33 12.27
N HIS A 363 -11.09 4.59 11.20
CA HIS A 363 -11.66 3.24 11.28
C HIS A 363 -10.69 2.24 11.89
N TYR A 364 -9.42 2.27 11.45
CA TYR A 364 -8.42 1.28 11.89
C TYR A 364 -7.70 1.64 13.18
N TYR A 365 -7.56 2.94 13.49
CA TYR A 365 -6.91 3.42 14.70
C TYR A 365 -7.94 4.12 15.59
N GLN A 366 -8.19 3.56 16.77
CA GLN A 366 -9.30 3.99 17.61
C GLN A 366 -8.95 5.22 18.46
N GLY A 367 -9.84 6.21 18.48
CA GLY A 367 -9.70 7.39 19.34
C GLY A 367 -8.53 8.32 18.98
N ILE A 368 -8.04 8.24 17.72
CA ILE A 368 -6.97 9.09 17.24
C ILE A 368 -7.48 10.41 16.70
N ASP A 369 -6.59 11.40 16.70
CA ASP A 369 -6.74 12.65 15.97
C ASP A 369 -5.69 12.77 14.86
N ILE A 370 -5.93 13.64 13.89
CA ILE A 370 -4.96 14.04 12.87
C ILE A 370 -4.44 15.41 13.28
N SER A 371 -3.13 15.49 13.48
CA SER A 371 -2.41 16.70 13.90
C SER A 371 -1.32 17.04 12.91
N THR A 372 -0.74 18.21 13.01
CA THR A 372 0.43 18.59 12.23
C THR A 372 1.73 18.23 12.96
N LEU A 373 2.82 18.09 12.21
CA LEU A 373 4.17 17.88 12.76
C LEU A 373 4.56 19.00 13.73
N ASP A 374 4.23 20.25 13.40
CA ASP A 374 4.56 21.41 14.21
C ASP A 374 3.88 21.37 15.59
N GLU A 375 2.66 20.84 15.65
CA GLU A 375 1.87 20.73 16.87
C GLU A 375 2.30 19.54 17.74
N ALA A 376 2.46 18.36 17.13
CA ALA A 376 2.66 17.12 17.88
C ALA A 376 4.13 16.67 18.00
N ALA A 377 5.04 17.21 17.18
CA ALA A 377 6.47 16.90 17.21
C ALA A 377 7.37 18.14 17.06
N PRO A 378 7.15 19.24 17.82
CA PRO A 378 7.85 20.51 17.64
C PRO A 378 9.37 20.41 17.78
N THR A 379 9.87 19.42 18.53
CA THR A 379 11.32 19.20 18.72
C THR A 379 12.03 18.72 17.46
N LEU A 380 11.34 18.06 16.53
CA LEU A 380 11.90 17.65 15.24
C LEU A 380 11.93 18.80 14.24
N VAL A 381 10.97 19.72 14.33
CA VAL A 381 10.82 20.85 13.41
C VAL A 381 11.75 22.01 13.77
N SER A 382 12.17 22.09 15.04
CA SER A 382 13.04 23.18 15.55
C SER A 382 14.55 22.87 15.49
N LYS A 383 14.95 21.68 14.99
CA LYS A 383 16.33 21.30 14.75
C LYS A 383 16.80 21.77 13.39
#